data_e854c62cf8e4748530e3457746fd9bad
#
_entry.id   e854c62cf8e4748530e3457746fd9bad
#
_cell.length_a   1.000
_cell.length_b   1.000
_cell.length_c   1.000
_cell.angle_alpha   90.00
_cell.angle_beta   90.00
_cell.angle_gamma   90.00
#
_symmetry.space_group_name_H-M   'P 1'
#
loop_
_entity.id
_entity.type
_entity.pdbx_description
1 polymer ?
#
loop_
_entity_poly.entity_id
_entity_poly.type
_entity_poly.pdbx_seq_one_letter_code
_entity_poly.pdbx_strand_id
1 'polypeptide(L)'
;AIGVAGIARSKDPAWMKSNLPSVFKRLKKFGAPVSHYKVCSTFDSSPEIGSIGVATEIGDAIFSTDWVPLVVGAPDIQRYQAFGTLFAKSGASIHRLDRHPVMSRHPVTPMNEADLTRHLTRQTNLKIGIISLAEIKAGQSHEAVSKCLSDGARILAIDVVDDETLTEAGRLIWPIGSASCFAVGSQGVEYALVAHWRKIGTIEKYEAAPALTPVDQIFAVSGSCSATTEDQIATAEAHGFQIINFDVSTLTQPKRFAAELERVRNESLIKLSKNYDVLVATARGPDDLMIKRMEEAVSKTTMNPSAANERLGEALGKLVSDIRRTTNIKRIAIAGGDTSGRVLSSVGAQALSAVAPISPGAPLCRLHTNNDAEIDGLEMTLKGGQMGEPHFFLQAKGVKK
;
A
#
# COMPACT_ATOMS: atom_id res chain seq x y z
N ALA A 1 -5.06 -14.67 -7.94
CA ALA A 1 -5.84 -13.81 -7.04
C ALA A 1 -6.45 -12.66 -7.84
N ILE A 2 -7.62 -12.18 -7.41
CA ILE A 2 -8.30 -11.00 -7.97
C ILE A 2 -8.45 -10.01 -6.84
N GLY A 3 -8.08 -8.74 -7.07
CA GLY A 3 -8.21 -7.67 -6.10
C GLY A 3 -9.01 -6.49 -6.67
N VAL A 4 -9.74 -5.80 -5.81
CA VAL A 4 -10.41 -4.54 -6.13
C VAL A 4 -9.73 -3.44 -5.35
N ALA A 5 -9.09 -2.51 -6.06
CA ALA A 5 -8.51 -1.31 -5.44
C ALA A 5 -9.62 -0.36 -4.99
N GLY A 6 -9.49 0.18 -3.78
CA GLY A 6 -10.48 1.07 -3.19
C GLY A 6 -9.83 2.22 -2.42
N ILE A 7 -10.65 3.19 -2.06
CA ILE A 7 -10.25 4.40 -1.32
C ILE A 7 -10.82 4.44 0.12
N ALA A 8 -11.32 3.31 0.61
CA ALA A 8 -11.98 3.22 1.93
C ALA A 8 -11.10 3.72 3.08
N ARG A 9 -9.77 3.56 2.98
CA ARG A 9 -8.79 4.05 3.97
C ARG A 9 -8.93 5.55 4.28
N SER A 10 -9.35 6.35 3.30
CA SER A 10 -9.48 7.81 3.43
C SER A 10 -10.92 8.29 3.60
N LYS A 11 -11.86 7.37 3.82
CA LYS A 11 -13.29 7.66 3.88
C LYS A 11 -13.86 7.44 5.28
N ASP A 12 -14.95 8.14 5.56
CA ASP A 12 -15.71 8.00 6.80
C ASP A 12 -16.59 6.72 6.81
N PRO A 13 -17.10 6.31 7.97
CA PRO A 13 -17.98 5.17 8.10
C PRO A 13 -19.26 5.23 7.27
N ALA A 14 -19.82 6.41 7.05
CA ALA A 14 -21.04 6.56 6.25
C ALA A 14 -20.79 6.21 4.79
N TRP A 15 -19.69 6.72 4.24
CA TRP A 15 -19.24 6.34 2.89
C TRP A 15 -18.96 4.83 2.79
N MET A 16 -18.28 4.26 3.80
CA MET A 16 -17.95 2.83 3.81
C MET A 16 -19.21 1.96 3.82
N LYS A 17 -20.19 2.28 4.66
CA LYS A 17 -21.50 1.59 4.72
C LYS A 17 -22.27 1.69 3.40
N SER A 18 -22.12 2.77 2.66
CA SER A 18 -22.80 2.96 1.38
C SER A 18 -22.09 2.24 0.21
N ASN A 19 -20.77 2.12 0.24
CA ASN A 19 -19.98 1.70 -0.93
C ASN A 19 -19.43 0.27 -0.81
N LEU A 20 -18.89 -0.13 0.35
CA LEU A 20 -18.27 -1.45 0.51
C LEU A 20 -19.22 -2.63 0.29
N PRO A 21 -20.52 -2.58 0.67
CA PRO A 21 -21.42 -3.72 0.48
C PRO A 21 -21.50 -4.20 -0.98
N SER A 22 -21.54 -3.26 -1.92
CA SER A 22 -21.62 -3.59 -3.35
C SER A 22 -20.35 -4.32 -3.83
N VAL A 23 -19.18 -3.87 -3.39
CA VAL A 23 -17.89 -4.47 -3.70
C VAL A 23 -17.77 -5.87 -3.09
N PHE A 24 -18.08 -6.03 -1.81
CA PHE A 24 -18.00 -7.32 -1.12
C PHE A 24 -18.98 -8.35 -1.69
N LYS A 25 -20.22 -7.96 -2.01
CA LYS A 25 -21.17 -8.82 -2.68
C LYS A 25 -20.69 -9.29 -4.05
N ARG A 26 -20.01 -8.41 -4.81
CA ARG A 26 -19.42 -8.81 -6.11
C ARG A 26 -18.25 -9.78 -5.90
N LEU A 27 -17.36 -9.55 -4.94
CA LEU A 27 -16.28 -10.46 -4.60
C LEU A 27 -16.80 -11.82 -4.14
N LYS A 28 -17.83 -11.85 -3.29
CA LYS A 28 -18.46 -13.10 -2.84
C LYS A 28 -18.96 -13.98 -4.00
N LYS A 29 -19.45 -13.36 -5.09
CA LYS A 29 -19.93 -14.10 -6.28
C LYS A 29 -18.84 -14.90 -6.99
N PHE A 30 -17.56 -14.59 -6.81
CA PHE A 30 -16.46 -15.38 -7.36
C PHE A 30 -16.29 -16.74 -6.65
N GLY A 31 -16.90 -16.94 -5.49
CA GLY A 31 -16.80 -18.20 -4.76
C GLY A 31 -15.39 -18.56 -4.30
N ALA A 32 -14.53 -17.56 -4.11
CA ALA A 32 -13.17 -17.79 -3.65
C ALA A 32 -13.17 -18.36 -2.22
N PRO A 33 -12.29 -19.34 -1.91
CA PRO A 33 -12.19 -19.89 -0.55
C PRO A 33 -11.85 -18.84 0.49
N VAL A 34 -11.03 -17.84 0.15
CA VAL A 34 -10.68 -16.73 1.02
C VAL A 34 -11.00 -15.41 0.33
N SER A 35 -11.74 -14.56 1.03
CA SER A 35 -11.96 -13.15 0.70
C SER A 35 -11.22 -12.30 1.72
N HIS A 36 -10.44 -11.33 1.27
CA HIS A 36 -9.57 -10.54 2.12
C HIS A 36 -9.88 -9.04 2.02
N TYR A 37 -10.18 -8.40 3.14
CA TYR A 37 -10.16 -6.94 3.24
C TYR A 37 -8.76 -6.48 3.64
N LYS A 38 -7.99 -6.03 2.65
CA LYS A 38 -6.61 -5.62 2.86
C LYS A 38 -6.50 -4.24 3.47
N VAL A 39 -5.81 -4.16 4.61
CA VAL A 39 -5.46 -2.93 5.31
C VAL A 39 -3.97 -2.65 5.21
N CYS A 40 -3.53 -1.46 5.65
CA CYS A 40 -2.11 -1.14 5.73
C CYS A 40 -1.40 -2.00 6.78
N SER A 41 -0.13 -2.32 6.54
CA SER A 41 0.70 -3.06 7.51
C SER A 41 1.04 -2.26 8.77
N THR A 42 0.65 -1.00 8.81
CA THR A 42 0.70 -0.12 9.98
C THR A 42 -0.65 0.03 10.67
N PHE A 43 -1.69 -0.65 10.18
CA PHE A 43 -3.03 -0.71 10.75
C PHE A 43 -3.67 0.67 11.05
N ASP A 44 -3.15 1.72 10.42
CA ASP A 44 -3.57 3.10 10.62
C ASP A 44 -5.03 3.29 10.20
N SER A 45 -5.84 3.66 11.18
CA SER A 45 -7.30 3.78 11.09
C SER A 45 -7.83 4.52 12.31
N SER A 46 -9.07 5.01 12.24
CA SER A 46 -9.77 5.57 13.39
C SER A 46 -11.27 5.26 13.32
N PRO A 47 -12.04 5.53 14.37
CA PRO A 47 -13.50 5.43 14.30
C PRO A 47 -14.11 6.31 13.22
N GLU A 48 -13.49 7.44 12.89
CA GLU A 48 -14.01 8.48 11.99
C GLU A 48 -13.52 8.33 10.55
N ILE A 49 -12.29 7.83 10.34
CA ILE A 49 -11.67 7.74 9.01
C ILE A 49 -10.97 6.39 8.85
N GLY A 50 -11.26 5.71 7.74
CA GLY A 50 -10.64 4.45 7.37
C GLY A 50 -10.94 3.32 8.35
N SER A 51 -12.11 3.34 8.97
CA SER A 51 -12.48 2.42 10.05
C SER A 51 -12.40 0.96 9.61
N ILE A 52 -11.38 0.26 10.10
CA ILE A 52 -11.20 -1.17 9.86
C ILE A 52 -12.33 -1.96 10.53
N GLY A 53 -12.80 -1.53 11.69
CA GLY A 53 -13.90 -2.15 12.40
C GLY A 53 -15.18 -2.13 11.58
N VAL A 54 -15.57 -0.99 11.03
CA VAL A 54 -16.75 -0.86 10.16
C VAL A 54 -16.63 -1.74 8.91
N ALA A 55 -15.46 -1.78 8.27
CA ALA A 55 -15.26 -2.66 7.12
C ALA A 55 -15.38 -4.13 7.49
N THR A 56 -14.87 -4.49 8.67
CA THR A 56 -14.97 -5.86 9.21
C THR A 56 -16.42 -6.25 9.48
N GLU A 57 -17.22 -5.39 10.10
CA GLU A 57 -18.66 -5.65 10.35
C GLU A 57 -19.43 -5.86 9.03
N ILE A 58 -19.16 -5.01 8.02
CA ILE A 58 -19.80 -5.14 6.70
C ILE A 58 -19.40 -6.47 6.04
N GLY A 59 -18.11 -6.83 6.09
CA GLY A 59 -17.62 -8.06 5.52
C GLY A 59 -18.15 -9.29 6.24
N ASP A 60 -18.11 -9.30 7.56
CA ASP A 60 -18.64 -10.38 8.39
C ASP A 60 -20.12 -10.66 8.07
N ALA A 61 -20.96 -9.62 7.99
CA ALA A 61 -22.36 -9.73 7.64
C ALA A 61 -22.61 -10.27 6.22
N ILE A 62 -21.73 -9.95 5.27
CA ILE A 62 -21.90 -10.37 3.85
C ILE A 62 -21.36 -11.78 3.62
N PHE A 63 -20.15 -12.07 4.09
CA PHE A 63 -19.51 -13.36 3.85
C PHE A 63 -20.06 -14.46 4.76
N SER A 64 -20.50 -14.10 5.98
CA SER A 64 -21.13 -15.00 6.97
C SER A 64 -20.24 -16.19 7.30
N THR A 65 -18.96 -15.96 7.56
CA THR A 65 -17.98 -16.96 7.97
C THR A 65 -18.06 -17.22 9.47
N ASP A 66 -17.50 -18.34 9.95
CA ASP A 66 -17.59 -18.70 11.38
C ASP A 66 -16.92 -17.68 12.28
N TRP A 67 -15.84 -17.07 11.82
CA TRP A 67 -15.07 -16.03 12.49
C TRP A 67 -14.22 -15.26 11.48
N VAL A 68 -13.64 -14.13 11.90
CA VAL A 68 -12.83 -13.26 11.06
C VAL A 68 -11.37 -13.30 11.55
N PRO A 69 -10.43 -13.94 10.84
CA PRO A 69 -9.01 -13.83 11.15
C PRO A 69 -8.49 -12.42 10.89
N LEU A 70 -7.71 -11.90 11.84
CA LEU A 70 -7.01 -10.62 11.75
C LEU A 70 -5.50 -10.87 11.78
N VAL A 71 -4.83 -10.69 10.64
CA VAL A 71 -3.37 -10.86 10.50
C VAL A 71 -2.74 -9.61 9.92
N VAL A 72 -1.92 -8.92 10.72
CA VAL A 72 -1.23 -7.70 10.32
C VAL A 72 0.28 -7.91 10.22
N GLY A 73 0.83 -8.83 11.01
CA GLY A 73 2.24 -9.21 10.96
C GLY A 73 2.66 -9.72 9.58
N ALA A 74 3.81 -9.26 9.09
CA ALA A 74 4.43 -9.62 7.82
C ALA A 74 5.97 -9.49 7.97
N PRO A 75 6.65 -10.52 8.47
CA PRO A 75 8.08 -10.48 8.80
C PRO A 75 8.97 -10.06 7.63
N ASP A 76 8.66 -10.49 6.40
CA ASP A 76 9.41 -10.14 5.19
C ASP A 76 9.52 -8.63 4.94
N ILE A 77 8.57 -7.86 5.44
CA ILE A 77 8.60 -6.39 5.39
C ILE A 77 8.80 -5.77 6.78
N GLN A 78 9.28 -6.57 7.73
CA GLN A 78 9.62 -6.14 9.09
C GLN A 78 8.43 -5.51 9.83
N ARG A 79 7.32 -6.20 9.79
CA ARG A 79 6.12 -5.97 10.58
C ARG A 79 5.85 -7.21 11.42
N TYR A 80 5.77 -7.03 12.72
CA TYR A 80 5.63 -8.14 13.67
C TYR A 80 4.41 -7.90 14.56
N GLN A 81 3.63 -8.94 14.75
CA GLN A 81 2.48 -8.93 15.67
C GLN A 81 2.76 -9.96 16.76
N ALA A 82 2.89 -9.51 18.00
CA ALA A 82 3.19 -10.35 19.17
C ALA A 82 2.31 -9.97 20.34
N PHE A 83 1.62 -10.94 20.93
CA PHE A 83 0.64 -10.74 22.02
C PHE A 83 -0.39 -9.64 21.67
N GLY A 84 -0.88 -9.67 20.43
CA GLY A 84 -1.80 -8.67 19.89
C GLY A 84 -1.19 -7.30 19.61
N THR A 85 0.07 -7.08 19.95
CA THR A 85 0.77 -5.80 19.78
C THR A 85 1.53 -5.75 18.46
N LEU A 86 1.38 -4.65 17.72
CA LEU A 86 2.04 -4.45 16.43
C LEU A 86 3.34 -3.66 16.58
N PHE A 87 4.37 -4.15 15.90
CA PHE A 87 5.70 -3.55 15.80
C PHE A 87 6.06 -3.32 14.33
N ALA A 88 6.76 -2.23 14.04
CA ALA A 88 7.20 -1.88 12.69
C ALA A 88 8.60 -1.30 12.70
N LYS A 89 9.40 -1.63 11.67
CA LYS A 89 10.73 -1.04 11.47
C LYS A 89 10.64 0.38 10.95
N SER A 90 11.50 1.24 11.49
CA SER A 90 11.83 2.56 10.94
C SER A 90 13.34 2.78 11.06
N GLY A 91 13.99 3.06 9.95
CA GLY A 91 15.45 3.10 9.91
C GLY A 91 16.07 1.76 10.33
N ALA A 92 17.00 1.77 11.27
CA ALA A 92 17.67 0.58 11.79
C ALA A 92 16.92 -0.11 12.94
N SER A 93 15.84 0.48 13.48
CA SER A 93 15.18 0.03 14.72
C SER A 93 13.76 -0.44 14.48
N ILE A 94 13.33 -1.40 15.30
CA ILE A 94 11.93 -1.85 15.36
C ILE A 94 11.26 -1.10 16.52
N HIS A 95 10.11 -0.52 16.26
CA HIS A 95 9.35 0.26 17.24
C HIS A 95 7.98 -0.38 17.47
N ARG A 96 7.50 -0.35 18.68
CA ARG A 96 6.08 -0.54 18.95
C ARG A 96 5.32 0.58 18.22
N LEU A 97 4.20 0.26 17.59
CA LEU A 97 3.59 1.15 16.59
C LEU A 97 3.17 2.52 17.15
N ASP A 98 2.70 2.58 18.37
CA ASP A 98 2.35 3.82 19.07
C ASP A 98 3.57 4.72 19.43
N ARG A 99 4.79 4.18 19.30
CA ARG A 99 6.07 4.87 19.49
C ARG A 99 6.87 4.98 18.19
N HIS A 100 6.28 4.54 17.08
CA HIS A 100 6.92 4.60 15.77
C HIS A 100 7.04 6.07 15.33
N PRO A 101 8.25 6.55 14.94
CA PRO A 101 8.50 7.99 14.72
C PRO A 101 7.58 8.63 13.68
N VAL A 102 7.11 7.87 12.71
CA VAL A 102 6.20 8.34 11.66
C VAL A 102 4.74 8.07 12.04
N MET A 103 4.41 6.83 12.45
CA MET A 103 3.01 6.43 12.62
C MET A 103 2.35 7.05 13.86
N SER A 104 3.09 7.29 14.94
CA SER A 104 2.56 8.00 16.12
C SER A 104 2.16 9.46 15.81
N ARG A 105 2.66 10.02 14.70
CA ARG A 105 2.41 11.39 14.23
C ARG A 105 1.77 11.43 12.84
N HIS A 106 1.12 10.32 12.44
CA HIS A 106 0.48 10.29 11.11
C HIS A 106 -0.56 11.39 11.00
N PRO A 107 -0.55 12.22 9.92
CA PRO A 107 -1.34 13.45 9.85
C PRO A 107 -2.86 13.23 9.86
N VAL A 108 -3.32 12.05 9.43
CA VAL A 108 -4.76 11.73 9.32
C VAL A 108 -5.20 10.75 10.42
N THR A 109 -4.44 9.68 10.62
CA THR A 109 -4.75 8.58 11.55
C THR A 109 -3.53 8.28 12.42
N PRO A 110 -3.18 9.14 13.40
CA PRO A 110 -2.05 8.89 14.29
C PRO A 110 -2.30 7.63 15.12
N MET A 111 -1.31 6.73 15.13
CA MET A 111 -1.39 5.47 15.86
C MET A 111 -0.94 5.69 17.31
N ASN A 112 -1.88 5.85 18.21
CA ASN A 112 -1.65 6.05 19.64
C ASN A 112 -1.87 4.78 20.49
N GLU A 113 -2.22 3.67 19.85
CA GLU A 113 -2.40 2.36 20.47
C GLU A 113 -1.80 1.29 19.55
N ALA A 114 -0.88 0.48 20.05
CA ALA A 114 -0.24 -0.59 19.30
C ALA A 114 -0.88 -1.97 19.54
N ASP A 115 -1.66 -2.13 20.61
CA ASP A 115 -2.49 -3.31 20.82
C ASP A 115 -3.66 -3.25 19.81
N LEU A 116 -3.64 -4.16 18.85
CA LEU A 116 -4.62 -4.20 17.75
C LEU A 116 -6.04 -4.46 18.25
N THR A 117 -6.18 -5.22 19.33
CA THR A 117 -7.48 -5.53 19.90
C THR A 117 -8.10 -4.29 20.54
N ARG A 118 -7.30 -3.55 21.32
CA ARG A 118 -7.70 -2.28 21.93
C ARG A 118 -7.96 -1.20 20.91
N HIS A 119 -7.12 -1.13 19.86
CA HIS A 119 -7.30 -0.18 18.79
C HIS A 119 -8.60 -0.44 18.04
N LEU A 120 -8.89 -1.71 17.70
CA LEU A 120 -10.04 -2.10 16.91
C LEU A 120 -11.37 -2.05 17.71
N THR A 121 -11.37 -2.30 19.03
CA THR A 121 -12.57 -2.16 19.89
C THR A 121 -13.13 -0.75 19.92
N ARG A 122 -12.36 0.27 19.53
CA ARG A 122 -12.88 1.64 19.36
C ARG A 122 -13.67 1.81 18.07
N GLN A 123 -13.62 0.83 17.15
CA GLN A 123 -14.14 0.92 15.79
C GLN A 123 -15.25 -0.10 15.50
N THR A 124 -15.46 -1.09 16.38
CA THR A 124 -16.46 -2.16 16.21
C THR A 124 -16.97 -2.65 17.56
N ASN A 125 -18.19 -3.16 17.56
CA ASN A 125 -18.78 -3.86 18.71
C ASN A 125 -18.53 -5.38 18.68
N LEU A 126 -17.91 -5.91 17.64
CA LEU A 126 -17.55 -7.34 17.56
C LEU A 126 -16.47 -7.66 18.60
N LYS A 127 -16.70 -8.72 19.38
CA LYS A 127 -15.72 -9.16 20.39
C LYS A 127 -14.47 -9.70 19.71
N ILE A 128 -13.30 -9.32 20.22
CA ILE A 128 -12.00 -9.65 19.65
C ILE A 128 -11.26 -10.57 20.61
N GLY A 129 -10.76 -11.69 20.11
CA GLY A 129 -9.85 -12.60 20.78
C GLY A 129 -8.44 -12.52 20.21
N ILE A 130 -7.49 -13.19 20.85
CA ILE A 130 -6.09 -13.30 20.42
C ILE A 130 -5.72 -14.77 20.35
N ILE A 131 -5.08 -15.17 19.27
CA ILE A 131 -4.31 -16.41 19.17
C ILE A 131 -2.85 -15.98 19.35
N SER A 132 -2.37 -16.13 20.56
CA SER A 132 -1.11 -15.55 20.99
C SER A 132 0.10 -16.34 20.49
N LEU A 133 1.23 -15.67 20.44
CA LEU A 133 2.53 -16.27 20.12
C LEU A 133 2.83 -17.49 21.01
N ALA A 134 2.46 -17.45 22.29
CA ALA A 134 2.68 -18.55 23.23
C ALA A 134 1.87 -19.79 22.84
N GLU A 135 0.58 -19.63 22.51
CA GLU A 135 -0.31 -20.72 22.09
C GLU A 135 0.14 -21.30 20.74
N ILE A 136 0.56 -20.45 19.80
CA ILE A 136 1.07 -20.89 18.49
C ILE A 136 2.33 -21.75 18.69
N LYS A 137 3.30 -21.25 19.46
CA LYS A 137 4.56 -21.97 19.71
C LYS A 137 4.38 -23.25 20.53
N ALA A 138 3.32 -23.34 21.32
CA ALA A 138 2.93 -24.56 22.04
C ALA A 138 2.16 -25.57 21.17
N GLY A 139 1.84 -25.24 19.90
CA GLY A 139 1.01 -26.08 19.02
C GLY A 139 -0.47 -26.11 19.43
N GLN A 140 -0.94 -25.14 20.20
CA GLN A 140 -2.30 -25.09 20.80
C GLN A 140 -3.22 -24.09 20.08
N SER A 141 -2.90 -23.72 18.84
CA SER A 141 -3.67 -22.72 18.07
C SER A 141 -5.14 -23.09 17.90
N HIS A 142 -5.44 -24.38 17.72
CA HIS A 142 -6.81 -24.84 17.50
C HIS A 142 -7.66 -24.75 18.78
N GLU A 143 -7.09 -25.12 19.90
CA GLU A 143 -7.70 -24.99 21.21
C GLU A 143 -7.93 -23.50 21.56
N ALA A 144 -6.96 -22.66 21.23
CA ALA A 144 -7.07 -21.20 21.43
C ALA A 144 -8.20 -20.61 20.60
N VAL A 145 -8.33 -21.01 19.32
CA VAL A 145 -9.47 -20.62 18.46
C VAL A 145 -10.78 -21.05 19.10
N SER A 146 -10.91 -22.33 19.46
CA SER A 146 -12.13 -22.90 20.05
C SER A 146 -12.53 -22.17 21.33
N LYS A 147 -11.55 -21.87 22.19
CA LYS A 147 -11.76 -21.10 23.42
C LYS A 147 -12.23 -19.67 23.13
N CYS A 148 -11.56 -18.94 22.24
CA CYS A 148 -11.97 -17.59 21.88
C CYS A 148 -13.39 -17.54 21.35
N LEU A 149 -13.77 -18.51 20.50
CA LEU A 149 -15.12 -18.60 19.95
C LEU A 149 -16.16 -18.92 21.01
N SER A 150 -15.87 -19.86 21.95
CA SER A 150 -16.75 -20.17 23.08
C SER A 150 -16.94 -18.96 24.01
N ASP A 151 -15.93 -18.13 24.15
CA ASP A 151 -15.98 -16.86 24.88
C ASP A 151 -16.75 -15.77 24.10
N GLY A 152 -17.24 -16.06 22.90
CA GLY A 152 -18.04 -15.16 22.07
C GLY A 152 -17.20 -14.20 21.20
N ALA A 153 -15.90 -14.42 21.02
CA ALA A 153 -15.12 -13.64 20.10
C ALA A 153 -15.53 -13.89 18.64
N ARG A 154 -15.53 -12.85 17.83
CA ARG A 154 -15.89 -12.89 16.43
C ARG A 154 -14.72 -12.56 15.52
N ILE A 155 -13.79 -11.74 15.99
CA ILE A 155 -12.54 -11.41 15.33
C ILE A 155 -11.41 -12.05 16.13
N LEU A 156 -10.49 -12.77 15.49
CA LEU A 156 -9.33 -13.36 16.17
C LEU A 156 -8.04 -12.80 15.60
N ALA A 157 -7.35 -12.00 16.39
CA ALA A 157 -6.02 -11.48 16.05
C ALA A 157 -4.99 -12.61 16.21
N ILE A 158 -4.26 -12.92 15.15
CA ILE A 158 -3.29 -14.02 15.12
C ILE A 158 -1.89 -13.43 15.11
N ASP A 159 -1.08 -13.80 16.09
CA ASP A 159 0.29 -13.33 16.19
C ASP A 159 1.17 -13.92 15.09
N VAL A 160 2.02 -13.05 14.50
CA VAL A 160 2.97 -13.42 13.44
C VAL A 160 4.28 -12.66 13.65
N VAL A 161 5.37 -13.41 13.88
CA VAL A 161 6.71 -12.86 14.12
C VAL A 161 7.80 -13.52 13.27
N ASP A 162 7.55 -14.71 12.72
CA ASP A 162 8.49 -15.51 11.94
C ASP A 162 7.75 -16.43 10.96
N ASP A 163 8.51 -17.23 10.18
CA ASP A 163 7.97 -18.15 9.17
C ASP A 163 7.08 -19.23 9.76
N GLU A 164 7.36 -19.69 10.98
CA GLU A 164 6.56 -20.71 11.64
C GLU A 164 5.17 -20.16 12.00
N THR A 165 5.13 -19.00 12.65
CA THR A 165 3.89 -18.33 13.03
C THR A 165 3.11 -17.82 11.82
N LEU A 166 3.81 -17.39 10.77
CA LEU A 166 3.21 -17.01 9.50
C LEU A 166 2.52 -18.21 8.83
N THR A 167 3.21 -19.36 8.79
CA THR A 167 2.65 -20.59 8.21
C THR A 167 1.43 -21.08 8.99
N GLU A 168 1.47 -20.99 10.31
CA GLU A 168 0.36 -21.37 11.17
C GLU A 168 -0.85 -20.43 11.00
N ALA A 169 -0.61 -19.13 10.88
CA ALA A 169 -1.67 -18.17 10.56
C ALA A 169 -2.34 -18.53 9.21
N GLY A 170 -1.55 -18.91 8.20
CA GLY A 170 -2.07 -19.38 6.92
C GLY A 170 -2.92 -20.65 7.03
N ARG A 171 -2.52 -21.59 7.89
CA ARG A 171 -3.30 -22.78 8.19
C ARG A 171 -4.65 -22.46 8.83
N LEU A 172 -4.68 -21.48 9.73
CA LEU A 172 -5.91 -21.07 10.40
C LEU A 172 -6.85 -20.29 9.46
N ILE A 173 -6.29 -19.51 8.52
CA ILE A 173 -7.07 -18.75 7.53
C ILE A 173 -7.64 -19.68 6.44
N TRP A 174 -6.87 -20.71 6.03
CA TRP A 174 -7.27 -21.59 4.93
C TRP A 174 -8.43 -22.48 5.32
N PRO A 175 -9.60 -22.34 4.70
CA PRO A 175 -10.79 -23.10 5.09
C PRO A 175 -10.67 -24.58 4.73
N ILE A 176 -11.35 -25.42 5.50
CA ILE A 176 -11.43 -26.87 5.28
C ILE A 176 -12.73 -27.20 4.52
N GLY A 177 -12.61 -28.01 3.49
CA GLY A 177 -13.77 -28.45 2.70
C GLY A 177 -14.37 -27.31 1.86
N SER A 178 -15.70 -27.18 1.91
CA SER A 178 -16.46 -26.15 1.17
C SER A 178 -16.67 -24.86 1.95
N ALA A 179 -16.07 -24.71 3.13
CA ALA A 179 -16.15 -23.49 3.92
C ALA A 179 -15.48 -22.32 3.18
N SER A 180 -15.85 -21.10 3.54
CA SER A 180 -15.19 -19.89 3.07
C SER A 180 -14.71 -19.06 4.26
N CYS A 181 -13.66 -18.26 4.05
CA CYS A 181 -13.09 -17.37 5.07
C CYS A 181 -13.15 -15.92 4.59
N PHE A 182 -13.57 -15.01 5.46
CA PHE A 182 -13.40 -13.59 5.29
C PHE A 182 -12.31 -13.12 6.24
N ALA A 183 -11.14 -12.79 5.72
CA ALA A 183 -9.99 -12.35 6.49
C ALA A 183 -9.81 -10.83 6.42
N VAL A 184 -9.31 -10.25 7.50
CA VAL A 184 -8.90 -8.84 7.57
C VAL A 184 -7.42 -8.79 7.94
N GLY A 185 -6.66 -7.93 7.30
CA GLY A 185 -5.22 -7.82 7.64
C GLY A 185 -4.40 -7.09 6.60
N SER A 186 -3.10 -7.12 6.80
CA SER A 186 -2.12 -6.58 5.85
C SER A 186 -1.82 -7.62 4.74
N GLN A 187 -0.80 -7.37 3.94
CA GLN A 187 -0.22 -8.41 3.07
C GLN A 187 0.29 -9.65 3.82
N GLY A 188 0.31 -9.60 5.15
CA GLY A 188 0.57 -10.77 5.99
C GLY A 188 -0.42 -11.90 5.76
N VAL A 189 -1.67 -11.58 5.38
CA VAL A 189 -2.68 -12.60 5.03
C VAL A 189 -2.24 -13.39 3.80
N GLU A 190 -1.83 -12.71 2.72
CA GLU A 190 -1.36 -13.36 1.50
C GLU A 190 -0.06 -14.13 1.74
N TYR A 191 0.87 -13.57 2.51
CA TYR A 191 2.13 -14.25 2.85
C TYR A 191 1.87 -15.52 3.68
N ALA A 192 0.95 -15.45 4.64
CA ALA A 192 0.55 -16.58 5.46
C ALA A 192 -0.08 -17.70 4.62
N LEU A 193 -1.00 -17.36 3.71
CA LEU A 193 -1.61 -18.32 2.80
C LEU A 193 -0.56 -18.97 1.90
N VAL A 194 0.35 -18.20 1.30
CA VAL A 194 1.43 -18.73 0.46
C VAL A 194 2.37 -19.64 1.25
N ALA A 195 2.74 -19.28 2.48
CA ALA A 195 3.56 -20.11 3.35
C ALA A 195 2.88 -21.44 3.65
N HIS A 196 1.59 -21.41 3.99
CA HIS A 196 0.80 -22.62 4.23
C HIS A 196 0.67 -23.49 2.98
N TRP A 197 0.31 -22.92 1.82
CA TRP A 197 0.17 -23.66 0.56
C TRP A 197 1.47 -24.33 0.13
N ARG A 198 2.62 -23.71 0.37
CA ARG A 198 3.94 -24.32 0.15
C ARG A 198 4.16 -25.50 1.09
N LYS A 199 3.80 -25.37 2.36
CA LYS A 199 3.94 -26.41 3.36
C LYS A 199 3.11 -27.66 3.02
N ILE A 200 1.89 -27.48 2.50
CA ILE A 200 1.00 -28.58 2.11
C ILE A 200 1.16 -29.02 0.65
N GLY A 201 2.09 -28.44 -0.12
CA GLY A 201 2.36 -28.80 -1.51
C GLY A 201 1.30 -28.35 -2.52
N THR A 202 0.39 -27.43 -2.16
CA THR A 202 -0.61 -26.88 -3.08
C THR A 202 0.02 -25.99 -4.14
N ILE A 203 1.10 -25.30 -3.79
CA ILE A 203 1.96 -24.55 -4.73
C ILE A 203 3.39 -25.06 -4.62
N GLU A 204 4.08 -25.10 -5.74
CA GLU A 204 5.46 -25.54 -5.79
C GLU A 204 6.39 -24.58 -5.01
N LYS A 205 7.54 -25.11 -4.60
CA LYS A 205 8.62 -24.25 -4.09
C LYS A 205 8.97 -23.26 -5.18
N TYR A 206 9.09 -22.00 -4.76
CA TYR A 206 9.38 -20.85 -5.57
C TYR A 206 10.39 -21.16 -6.70
N GLU A 207 9.93 -21.21 -7.95
CA GLU A 207 10.78 -20.93 -9.07
C GLU A 207 11.17 -19.45 -9.03
N ALA A 208 12.44 -19.16 -9.22
CA ALA A 208 12.90 -17.77 -9.20
C ALA A 208 12.00 -16.94 -10.11
N ALA A 209 11.40 -15.87 -9.58
CA ALA A 209 10.57 -15.00 -10.39
C ALA A 209 11.32 -14.59 -11.66
N PRO A 210 10.62 -14.46 -12.80
CA PRO A 210 11.28 -14.08 -14.05
C PRO A 210 12.10 -12.82 -13.81
N ALA A 211 13.34 -12.84 -14.29
CA ALA A 211 14.23 -11.68 -14.17
C ALA A 211 13.55 -10.49 -14.85
N LEU A 212 13.57 -9.36 -14.17
CA LEU A 212 13.05 -8.11 -14.72
C LEU A 212 13.81 -7.78 -16.01
N THR A 213 13.12 -7.66 -17.13
CA THR A 213 13.73 -7.22 -18.39
C THR A 213 14.14 -5.75 -18.23
N PRO A 214 15.43 -5.40 -18.41
CA PRO A 214 15.86 -4.02 -18.37
C PRO A 214 15.18 -3.17 -19.45
N VAL A 215 15.00 -1.89 -19.16
CA VAL A 215 14.58 -0.88 -20.14
C VAL A 215 15.70 0.14 -20.32
N ASP A 216 15.83 0.68 -21.53
CA ASP A 216 16.89 1.65 -21.84
C ASP A 216 16.70 2.94 -21.01
N GLN A 217 15.45 3.32 -20.76
CA GLN A 217 15.11 4.57 -20.14
C GLN A 217 13.85 4.43 -19.27
N ILE A 218 13.83 5.14 -18.13
CA ILE A 218 12.69 5.18 -17.21
C ILE A 218 12.30 6.62 -16.88
N PHE A 219 11.00 6.85 -16.72
CA PHE A 219 10.46 8.07 -16.14
C PHE A 219 9.88 7.77 -14.76
N ALA A 220 10.16 8.63 -13.79
CA ALA A 220 9.67 8.46 -12.43
C ALA A 220 9.01 9.72 -11.89
N VAL A 221 7.99 9.56 -11.03
CA VAL A 221 7.37 10.65 -10.26
C VAL A 221 7.32 10.30 -8.79
N SER A 222 7.63 11.27 -7.93
CA SER A 222 7.57 11.12 -6.47
C SER A 222 6.73 12.23 -5.84
N GLY A 223 5.64 11.83 -5.18
CA GLY A 223 4.87 12.68 -4.25
C GLY A 223 5.14 12.34 -2.78
N SER A 224 6.21 11.59 -2.50
CA SER A 224 6.58 11.16 -1.15
C SER A 224 7.63 12.08 -0.55
N CYS A 225 7.42 12.48 0.70
CA CYS A 225 8.38 13.24 1.52
C CYS A 225 9.05 12.39 2.61
N SER A 226 9.07 11.05 2.49
CA SER A 226 9.69 10.19 3.49
C SER A 226 11.21 10.16 3.38
N ALA A 227 11.92 9.94 4.51
CA ALA A 227 13.37 9.74 4.54
C ALA A 227 13.82 8.58 3.63
N THR A 228 13.03 7.47 3.57
CA THR A 228 13.32 6.38 2.63
C THR A 228 13.30 6.83 1.17
N THR A 229 12.35 7.70 0.80
CA THR A 229 12.30 8.23 -0.57
C THR A 229 13.41 9.24 -0.83
N GLU A 230 13.82 10.01 0.17
CA GLU A 230 15.00 10.90 0.10
C GLU A 230 16.26 10.13 -0.29
N ASP A 231 16.57 9.04 0.44
CA ASP A 231 17.71 8.17 0.13
C ASP A 231 17.62 7.59 -1.29
N GLN A 232 16.43 7.24 -1.74
CA GLN A 232 16.18 6.70 -3.08
C GLN A 232 16.39 7.76 -4.17
N ILE A 233 15.95 8.99 -3.95
CA ILE A 233 16.17 10.11 -4.88
C ILE A 233 17.66 10.44 -4.95
N ALA A 234 18.36 10.54 -3.81
CA ALA A 234 19.78 10.80 -3.75
C ALA A 234 20.59 9.69 -4.46
N THR A 235 20.22 8.43 -4.24
CA THR A 235 20.83 7.29 -4.92
C THR A 235 20.60 7.33 -6.43
N ALA A 236 19.40 7.64 -6.89
CA ALA A 236 19.08 7.77 -8.31
C ALA A 236 19.90 8.90 -8.96
N GLU A 237 19.98 10.06 -8.31
CA GLU A 237 20.78 11.22 -8.77
C GLU A 237 22.26 10.87 -8.91
N ALA A 238 22.83 10.19 -7.91
CA ALA A 238 24.22 9.73 -7.95
C ALA A 238 24.51 8.74 -9.09
N HIS A 239 23.47 8.05 -9.60
CA HIS A 239 23.55 7.11 -10.72
C HIS A 239 23.04 7.68 -12.04
N GLY A 240 22.98 9.01 -12.18
CA GLY A 240 22.74 9.68 -13.45
C GLY A 240 21.28 10.04 -13.76
N PHE A 241 20.34 9.75 -12.86
CA PHE A 241 18.99 10.28 -13.01
C PHE A 241 19.00 11.80 -12.97
N GLN A 242 18.24 12.41 -13.84
CA GLN A 242 18.01 13.86 -13.83
C GLN A 242 16.81 14.16 -12.93
N ILE A 243 17.07 14.82 -11.80
CA ILE A 243 16.01 15.19 -10.87
C ILE A 243 15.42 16.53 -11.26
N ILE A 244 14.10 16.57 -11.42
CA ILE A 244 13.34 17.79 -11.69
C ILE A 244 12.47 18.09 -10.47
N ASN A 245 12.73 19.20 -9.83
CA ASN A 245 11.90 19.63 -8.70
C ASN A 245 10.63 20.31 -9.23
N PHE A 246 9.47 19.85 -8.71
CA PHE A 246 8.17 20.42 -9.01
C PHE A 246 7.79 21.41 -7.92
N ASP A 247 7.68 22.71 -8.27
CA ASP A 247 7.29 23.76 -7.31
C ASP A 247 5.80 23.67 -6.98
N VAL A 248 5.49 22.82 -5.98
CA VAL A 248 4.13 22.60 -5.49
C VAL A 248 3.54 23.76 -4.70
N SER A 249 4.35 24.79 -4.33
CA SER A 249 3.84 26.01 -3.70
C SER A 249 2.92 26.83 -4.61
N THR A 250 3.01 26.61 -5.91
CA THR A 250 2.15 27.22 -6.93
C THR A 250 0.76 26.64 -7.00
N LEU A 251 0.50 25.51 -6.33
CA LEU A 251 -0.70 24.68 -6.43
C LEU A 251 -2.01 25.45 -6.20
N THR A 252 -2.00 26.46 -5.33
CA THR A 252 -3.16 27.29 -5.02
C THR A 252 -3.43 28.39 -6.06
N GLN A 253 -2.51 28.60 -7.00
CA GLN A 253 -2.55 29.65 -8.03
C GLN A 253 -2.72 29.01 -9.43
N PRO A 254 -3.94 28.87 -9.98
CA PRO A 254 -4.20 28.04 -11.17
C PRO A 254 -3.29 28.33 -12.37
N LYS A 255 -3.06 29.62 -12.68
CA LYS A 255 -2.21 30.00 -13.82
C LYS A 255 -0.73 29.66 -13.59
N ARG A 256 -0.22 29.91 -12.38
CA ARG A 256 1.17 29.59 -12.03
C ARG A 256 1.38 28.08 -11.97
N PHE A 257 0.44 27.33 -11.41
CA PHE A 257 0.52 25.89 -11.34
C PHE A 257 0.49 25.25 -12.74
N ALA A 258 -0.34 25.74 -13.64
CA ALA A 258 -0.36 25.30 -15.03
C ALA A 258 0.97 25.58 -15.75
N ALA A 259 1.55 26.78 -15.55
CA ALA A 259 2.85 27.13 -16.11
C ALA A 259 3.99 26.26 -15.53
N GLU A 260 3.93 25.99 -14.25
CA GLU A 260 4.92 25.10 -13.59
C GLU A 260 4.81 23.66 -14.08
N LEU A 261 3.61 23.12 -14.23
CA LEU A 261 3.40 21.79 -14.80
C LEU A 261 3.95 21.71 -16.24
N GLU A 262 3.72 22.73 -17.05
CA GLU A 262 4.25 22.82 -18.40
C GLU A 262 5.80 22.92 -18.40
N ARG A 263 6.38 23.69 -17.50
CA ARG A 263 7.86 23.75 -17.31
C ARG A 263 8.42 22.36 -17.01
N VAL A 264 7.86 21.68 -16.02
CA VAL A 264 8.30 20.33 -15.60
C VAL A 264 8.15 19.34 -16.75
N ARG A 265 7.03 19.40 -17.48
CA ARG A 265 6.80 18.56 -18.66
C ARG A 265 7.88 18.79 -19.73
N ASN A 266 8.11 20.05 -20.12
CA ASN A 266 9.05 20.39 -21.18
C ASN A 266 10.51 20.05 -20.79
N GLU A 267 10.90 20.32 -19.54
CA GLU A 267 12.20 19.93 -19.02
C GLU A 267 12.38 18.40 -19.02
N SER A 268 11.34 17.66 -18.63
CA SER A 268 11.35 16.19 -18.69
C SER A 268 11.55 15.69 -20.12
N LEU A 269 10.84 16.22 -21.10
CA LEU A 269 10.95 15.85 -22.52
C LEU A 269 12.35 16.14 -23.07
N ILE A 270 12.94 17.30 -22.73
CA ILE A 270 14.31 17.66 -23.16
C ILE A 270 15.35 16.67 -22.59
N LYS A 271 15.21 16.28 -21.30
CA LYS A 271 16.14 15.32 -20.69
C LYS A 271 15.95 13.92 -21.24
N LEU A 272 14.71 13.48 -21.42
CA LEU A 272 14.38 12.19 -22.03
C LEU A 272 14.87 12.10 -23.48
N SER A 273 14.78 13.17 -24.29
CA SER A 273 15.29 13.18 -25.67
C SER A 273 16.82 13.04 -25.75
N LYS A 274 17.52 13.29 -24.63
CA LYS A 274 18.97 13.09 -24.48
C LYS A 274 19.33 11.74 -23.84
N ASN A 275 18.37 10.82 -23.77
CA ASN A 275 18.51 9.49 -23.18
C ASN A 275 18.83 9.49 -21.66
N TYR A 276 18.49 10.54 -20.92
CA TYR A 276 18.59 10.52 -19.47
C TYR A 276 17.36 9.85 -18.86
N ASP A 277 17.56 9.11 -17.76
CA ASP A 277 16.48 8.75 -16.85
C ASP A 277 16.03 10.01 -16.11
N VAL A 278 14.72 10.18 -15.91
CA VAL A 278 14.15 11.38 -15.30
C VAL A 278 13.30 11.02 -14.09
N LEU A 279 13.49 11.77 -12.99
CA LEU A 279 12.66 11.68 -11.81
C LEU A 279 12.14 13.07 -11.43
N VAL A 280 10.82 13.25 -11.45
CA VAL A 280 10.14 14.46 -10.96
C VAL A 280 9.78 14.29 -9.51
N ALA A 281 10.27 15.18 -8.63
CA ALA A 281 10.04 15.13 -7.20
C ALA A 281 9.30 16.38 -6.69
N THR A 282 8.25 16.19 -5.91
CA THR A 282 7.50 17.27 -5.24
C THR A 282 8.17 17.70 -3.92
N ALA A 283 8.99 16.83 -3.35
CA ALA A 283 9.86 17.06 -2.22
C ALA A 283 11.02 16.06 -2.28
N ARG A 284 12.17 16.40 -1.73
CA ARG A 284 13.36 15.54 -1.67
C ARG A 284 13.56 14.84 -0.33
N GLY A 285 12.67 15.02 0.62
CA GLY A 285 12.77 14.42 1.95
C GLY A 285 11.83 15.11 2.94
N PRO A 286 11.82 14.67 4.20
CA PRO A 286 10.91 15.20 5.23
C PRO A 286 11.24 16.66 5.63
N ASP A 287 12.49 17.09 5.47
CA ASP A 287 12.94 18.41 5.82
C ASP A 287 12.97 19.40 4.63
N ASP A 288 12.47 18.98 3.46
CA ASP A 288 12.43 19.84 2.27
C ASP A 288 11.53 21.07 2.53
N LEU A 289 12.09 22.26 2.29
CA LEU A 289 11.38 23.54 2.43
C LEU A 289 10.13 23.63 1.54
N MET A 290 10.04 22.84 0.48
CA MET A 290 8.89 22.82 -0.40
C MET A 290 7.62 22.37 0.31
N ILE A 291 7.74 21.48 1.31
CA ILE A 291 6.61 21.02 2.14
C ILE A 291 6.00 22.22 2.87
N LYS A 292 6.84 22.98 3.60
CA LYS A 292 6.39 24.17 4.33
C LYS A 292 5.79 25.23 3.40
N ARG A 293 6.42 25.46 2.24
CA ARG A 293 5.91 26.42 1.24
C ARG A 293 4.54 26.01 0.71
N MET A 294 4.32 24.72 0.47
CA MET A 294 3.01 24.21 0.06
C MET A 294 1.97 24.39 1.17
N GLU A 295 2.30 24.03 2.40
CA GLU A 295 1.42 24.19 3.58
C GLU A 295 1.04 25.67 3.79
N GLU A 296 2.00 26.58 3.72
CA GLU A 296 1.76 28.02 3.79
C GLU A 296 0.89 28.53 2.64
N ALA A 297 1.10 28.02 1.43
CA ALA A 297 0.28 28.40 0.28
C ALA A 297 -1.17 27.94 0.45
N VAL A 298 -1.38 26.71 0.93
CA VAL A 298 -2.71 26.12 1.19
C VAL A 298 -3.40 26.87 2.34
N SER A 299 -2.69 27.16 3.45
CA SER A 299 -3.26 27.84 4.63
C SER A 299 -3.80 29.23 4.33
N LYS A 300 -3.31 29.90 3.29
CA LYS A 300 -3.78 31.22 2.82
C LYS A 300 -5.03 31.15 1.94
N THR A 301 -5.60 29.99 1.73
CA THR A 301 -6.76 29.76 0.87
C THR A 301 -7.84 28.95 1.58
N THR A 302 -8.98 28.76 0.94
CA THR A 302 -10.06 27.85 1.40
C THR A 302 -9.80 26.38 1.03
N MET A 303 -8.68 26.08 0.36
CA MET A 303 -8.33 24.71 -0.05
C MET A 303 -7.90 23.92 1.20
N ASN A 304 -8.48 22.75 1.38
CA ASN A 304 -8.05 21.84 2.43
C ASN A 304 -6.87 20.95 1.96
N PRO A 305 -6.09 20.36 2.87
CA PRO A 305 -4.95 19.52 2.51
C PRO A 305 -5.29 18.33 1.61
N SER A 306 -6.50 17.74 1.76
CA SER A 306 -6.95 16.63 0.90
C SER A 306 -7.15 17.08 -0.54
N ALA A 307 -7.79 18.23 -0.76
CA ALA A 307 -7.96 18.81 -2.09
C ALA A 307 -6.63 19.23 -2.74
N ALA A 308 -5.68 19.71 -1.93
CA ALA A 308 -4.33 20.01 -2.40
C ALA A 308 -3.62 18.74 -2.91
N ASN A 309 -3.65 17.68 -2.11
CA ASN A 309 -3.07 16.39 -2.49
C ASN A 309 -3.78 15.76 -3.71
N GLU A 310 -5.09 15.95 -3.84
CA GLU A 310 -5.86 15.50 -5.01
C GLU A 310 -5.38 16.20 -6.28
N ARG A 311 -5.33 17.51 -6.24
CA ARG A 311 -4.87 18.33 -7.37
C ARG A 311 -3.42 18.00 -7.78
N LEU A 312 -2.54 17.78 -6.80
CA LEU A 312 -1.17 17.37 -7.07
C LEU A 312 -1.10 15.99 -7.72
N GLY A 313 -1.87 15.03 -7.23
CA GLY A 313 -1.95 13.69 -7.82
C GLY A 313 -2.48 13.70 -9.25
N GLU A 314 -3.50 14.52 -9.56
CA GLU A 314 -4.01 14.72 -10.90
C GLU A 314 -2.94 15.32 -11.84
N ALA A 315 -2.18 16.32 -11.35
CA ALA A 315 -1.10 16.94 -12.13
C ALA A 315 0.02 15.95 -12.46
N LEU A 316 0.42 15.12 -11.48
CA LEU A 316 1.41 14.07 -11.72
C LEU A 316 0.89 12.99 -12.67
N GLY A 317 -0.40 12.63 -12.60
CA GLY A 317 -1.02 11.70 -13.52
C GLY A 317 -1.10 12.26 -14.96
N LYS A 318 -1.46 13.54 -15.09
CA LYS A 318 -1.41 14.24 -16.38
C LYS A 318 0.01 14.24 -16.95
N LEU A 319 1.02 14.54 -16.13
CA LEU A 319 2.42 14.53 -16.55
C LEU A 319 2.83 13.13 -17.06
N VAL A 320 2.48 12.07 -16.32
CA VAL A 320 2.74 10.68 -16.73
C VAL A 320 2.11 10.37 -18.09
N SER A 321 0.85 10.75 -18.29
CA SER A 321 0.14 10.57 -19.58
C SER A 321 0.79 11.33 -20.71
N ASP A 322 1.14 12.60 -20.49
CA ASP A 322 1.76 13.45 -21.50
C ASP A 322 3.16 12.92 -21.91
N ILE A 323 3.98 12.49 -20.95
CA ILE A 323 5.28 11.87 -21.21
C ILE A 323 5.11 10.58 -22.01
N ARG A 324 4.21 9.69 -21.60
CA ARG A 324 3.98 8.42 -22.31
C ARG A 324 3.53 8.63 -23.75
N ARG A 325 2.63 9.58 -24.01
CA ARG A 325 2.14 9.90 -25.37
C ARG A 325 3.17 10.58 -26.26
N THR A 326 4.09 11.32 -25.65
CA THR A 326 5.10 12.10 -26.40
C THR A 326 6.40 11.34 -26.59
N THR A 327 6.61 10.24 -25.86
CA THR A 327 7.86 9.48 -25.85
C THR A 327 7.62 7.97 -25.95
N ASN A 328 8.68 7.20 -26.19
CA ASN A 328 8.63 5.73 -26.20
C ASN A 328 8.88 5.11 -24.82
N ILE A 329 8.69 5.86 -23.73
CA ILE A 329 8.87 5.34 -22.38
C ILE A 329 7.95 4.14 -22.14
N LYS A 330 8.54 2.99 -21.82
CA LYS A 330 7.82 1.72 -21.59
C LYS A 330 7.53 1.45 -20.13
N ARG A 331 8.27 2.12 -19.22
CA ARG A 331 8.17 1.87 -17.79
C ARG A 331 8.21 3.15 -16.98
N ILE A 332 7.33 3.23 -15.98
CA ILE A 332 7.19 4.37 -15.08
C ILE A 332 7.27 3.89 -13.64
N ALA A 333 7.99 4.64 -12.79
CA ALA A 333 8.02 4.42 -11.35
C ALA A 333 7.28 5.53 -10.60
N ILE A 334 6.44 5.15 -9.64
CA ILE A 334 5.67 6.10 -8.83
C ILE A 334 5.98 5.84 -7.36
N ALA A 335 6.42 6.90 -6.66
CA ALA A 335 6.70 6.86 -5.23
C ALA A 335 5.71 7.71 -4.44
N GLY A 336 5.07 7.11 -3.45
CA GLY A 336 4.05 7.69 -2.60
C GLY A 336 2.73 6.91 -2.68
N GLY A 337 2.19 6.49 -1.55
CA GLY A 337 0.98 5.67 -1.52
C GLY A 337 -0.24 6.37 -2.13
N ASP A 338 -0.56 7.56 -1.62
CA ASP A 338 -1.69 8.36 -2.13
C ASP A 338 -1.43 8.85 -3.56
N THR A 339 -0.18 9.21 -3.88
CA THR A 339 0.24 9.60 -5.22
C THR A 339 -0.02 8.48 -6.23
N SER A 340 0.34 7.24 -5.88
CA SER A 340 0.15 6.07 -6.75
C SER A 340 -1.33 5.88 -7.12
N GLY A 341 -2.23 5.92 -6.14
CA GLY A 341 -3.67 5.78 -6.39
C GLY A 341 -4.24 6.90 -7.26
N ARG A 342 -3.81 8.14 -7.03
CA ARG A 342 -4.28 9.32 -7.79
C ARG A 342 -3.75 9.33 -9.22
N VAL A 343 -2.47 9.00 -9.42
CA VAL A 343 -1.89 8.85 -10.75
C VAL A 343 -2.62 7.77 -11.53
N LEU A 344 -2.86 6.60 -10.94
CA LEU A 344 -3.62 5.52 -11.58
C LEU A 344 -5.02 5.97 -11.99
N SER A 345 -5.73 6.67 -11.11
CA SER A 345 -7.06 7.21 -11.42
C SER A 345 -7.00 8.23 -12.58
N SER A 346 -6.00 9.11 -12.57
CA SER A 346 -5.83 10.17 -13.58
C SER A 346 -5.45 9.61 -14.97
N VAL A 347 -4.66 8.52 -15.03
CA VAL A 347 -4.33 7.85 -16.30
C VAL A 347 -5.43 6.88 -16.76
N GLY A 348 -6.56 6.80 -16.06
CA GLY A 348 -7.69 5.96 -16.44
C GLY A 348 -7.44 4.45 -16.25
N ALA A 349 -6.57 4.09 -15.32
CA ALA A 349 -6.29 2.69 -15.02
C ALA A 349 -7.55 1.96 -14.55
N GLN A 350 -7.87 0.83 -15.18
CA GLN A 350 -8.97 -0.04 -14.81
C GLN A 350 -8.49 -1.29 -14.06
N ALA A 351 -7.31 -1.78 -14.42
CA ALA A 351 -6.69 -2.92 -13.76
C ALA A 351 -5.15 -2.84 -13.83
N LEU A 352 -4.53 -3.59 -12.93
CA LEU A 352 -3.10 -3.87 -12.94
C LEU A 352 -2.89 -5.38 -12.88
N SER A 353 -2.03 -5.92 -13.72
CA SER A 353 -1.54 -7.29 -13.61
C SER A 353 -0.08 -7.29 -13.17
N ALA A 354 0.28 -8.15 -12.21
CA ALA A 354 1.65 -8.29 -11.75
C ALA A 354 2.52 -8.89 -12.87
N VAL A 355 3.70 -8.32 -13.08
CA VAL A 355 4.67 -8.75 -14.12
C VAL A 355 5.89 -9.38 -13.47
N ALA A 356 6.54 -8.67 -12.53
CA ALA A 356 7.75 -9.15 -11.88
C ALA A 356 7.92 -8.48 -10.50
N PRO A 357 8.62 -9.11 -9.54
CA PRO A 357 9.02 -8.45 -8.31
C PRO A 357 10.13 -7.43 -8.58
N ILE A 358 10.05 -6.26 -7.93
CA ILE A 358 11.15 -5.29 -7.87
C ILE A 358 11.70 -5.24 -6.45
N SER A 359 10.85 -4.96 -5.48
CA SER A 359 11.16 -5.03 -4.07
C SER A 359 9.90 -5.46 -3.28
N PRO A 360 10.05 -5.96 -2.04
CA PRO A 360 8.90 -6.29 -1.20
C PRO A 360 7.90 -5.13 -1.12
N GLY A 361 6.64 -5.42 -1.48
CA GLY A 361 5.57 -4.42 -1.49
C GLY A 361 5.56 -3.43 -2.67
N ALA A 362 6.44 -3.61 -3.66
CA ALA A 362 6.47 -2.78 -4.87
C ALA A 362 6.80 -3.63 -6.12
N PRO A 363 5.84 -4.39 -6.64
CA PRO A 363 6.03 -5.15 -7.87
C PRO A 363 6.03 -4.24 -9.10
N LEU A 364 6.58 -4.74 -10.21
CA LEU A 364 6.28 -4.23 -11.53
C LEU A 364 4.90 -4.76 -11.94
N CYS A 365 4.05 -3.86 -12.40
CA CYS A 365 2.71 -4.17 -12.89
C CYS A 365 2.56 -3.69 -14.34
N ARG A 366 1.67 -4.33 -15.09
CA ARG A 366 1.17 -3.84 -16.37
C ARG A 366 -0.18 -3.19 -16.17
N LEU A 367 -0.32 -1.97 -16.65
CA LEU A 367 -1.56 -1.22 -16.61
C LEU A 367 -2.50 -1.69 -17.70
N HIS A 368 -3.78 -1.78 -17.39
CA HIS A 368 -4.87 -2.07 -18.32
C HIS A 368 -5.88 -0.93 -18.30
N THR A 369 -6.22 -0.42 -19.49
CA THR A 369 -7.27 0.57 -19.69
C THR A 369 -7.99 0.31 -21.01
N ASN A 370 -9.31 0.53 -21.05
CA ASN A 370 -10.10 0.39 -22.28
C ASN A 370 -10.21 1.71 -23.05
N ASN A 371 -9.81 2.82 -22.45
CA ASN A 371 -10.10 4.15 -22.94
C ASN A 371 -8.92 4.84 -23.64
N ASP A 372 -7.71 4.25 -23.56
CA ASP A 372 -6.50 4.88 -24.05
C ASP A 372 -5.46 3.83 -24.47
N ALA A 373 -5.42 3.54 -25.75
CA ALA A 373 -4.51 2.55 -26.33
C ALA A 373 -3.01 2.92 -26.19
N GLU A 374 -2.67 4.19 -25.99
CA GLU A 374 -1.28 4.63 -25.78
C GLU A 374 -0.82 4.37 -24.34
N ILE A 375 -1.74 4.38 -23.42
CA ILE A 375 -1.49 4.11 -21.99
C ILE A 375 -1.64 2.62 -21.65
N ASP A 376 -2.47 1.90 -22.40
CA ASP A 376 -2.66 0.45 -22.18
C ASP A 376 -1.35 -0.32 -22.37
N GLY A 377 -1.12 -1.30 -21.51
CA GLY A 377 0.12 -2.09 -21.52
C GLY A 377 1.34 -1.41 -20.90
N LEU A 378 1.25 -0.14 -20.44
CA LEU A 378 2.34 0.56 -19.78
C LEU A 378 2.80 -0.19 -18.53
N GLU A 379 4.09 -0.43 -18.41
CA GLU A 379 4.68 -1.01 -17.21
C GLU A 379 4.81 0.06 -16.11
N MET A 380 4.30 -0.23 -14.94
CA MET A 380 4.33 0.68 -13.80
C MET A 380 4.76 -0.04 -12.53
N THR A 381 5.62 0.60 -11.74
CA THR A 381 5.86 0.17 -10.37
C THR A 381 5.34 1.24 -9.41
N LEU A 382 4.65 0.78 -8.37
CA LEU A 382 4.00 1.63 -7.38
C LEU A 382 4.56 1.28 -6.01
N LYS A 383 5.07 2.26 -5.29
CA LYS A 383 5.53 2.04 -3.91
C LYS A 383 4.94 3.01 -2.91
N GLY A 384 4.71 2.53 -1.70
CA GLY A 384 4.48 3.40 -0.55
C GLY A 384 5.72 4.22 -0.21
N GLY A 385 5.55 5.37 0.43
CA GLY A 385 6.68 6.26 0.76
C GLY A 385 7.77 5.59 1.61
N GLN A 386 7.39 4.68 2.51
CA GLN A 386 8.30 3.98 3.43
C GLN A 386 8.83 2.64 2.88
N MET A 387 8.60 2.34 1.59
CA MET A 387 8.91 1.03 1.02
C MET A 387 10.10 1.10 0.06
N GLY A 388 10.76 -0.05 -0.09
CA GLY A 388 11.87 -0.24 -1.02
C GLY A 388 13.22 0.18 -0.43
N GLU A 389 14.29 -0.30 -1.08
CA GLU A 389 15.67 -0.01 -0.72
C GLU A 389 16.20 1.25 -1.44
N PRO A 390 17.37 1.79 -1.09
CA PRO A 390 17.92 2.99 -1.73
C PRO A 390 18.00 2.90 -3.26
N HIS A 391 18.30 1.71 -3.82
CA HIS A 391 18.39 1.47 -5.27
C HIS A 391 17.05 1.24 -5.98
N PHE A 392 15.91 1.55 -5.36
CA PHE A 392 14.58 1.26 -5.91
C PHE A 392 14.38 1.73 -7.35
N PHE A 393 14.74 2.97 -7.70
CA PHE A 393 14.55 3.49 -9.06
C PHE A 393 15.46 2.80 -10.09
N LEU A 394 16.66 2.40 -9.69
CA LEU A 394 17.57 1.62 -10.52
C LEU A 394 17.03 0.19 -10.74
N GLN A 395 16.55 -0.44 -9.67
CA GLN A 395 15.90 -1.74 -9.75
C GLN A 395 14.64 -1.69 -10.63
N ALA A 396 13.85 -0.60 -10.55
CA ALA A 396 12.71 -0.38 -11.42
C ALA A 396 13.10 -0.29 -12.91
N LYS A 397 14.25 0.26 -13.24
CA LYS A 397 14.83 0.24 -14.60
C LYS A 397 15.26 -1.17 -15.03
N GLY A 398 15.53 -2.07 -14.10
CA GLY A 398 16.05 -3.41 -14.36
C GLY A 398 17.57 -3.52 -14.19
N VAL A 399 18.21 -2.53 -13.60
CA VAL A 399 19.64 -2.59 -13.25
C VAL A 399 19.78 -3.47 -12.01
N LYS A 400 20.56 -4.54 -12.13
CA LYS A 400 20.90 -5.37 -10.97
C LYS A 400 21.88 -4.62 -10.07
N LYS A 401 21.79 -4.89 -8.74
CA LYS A 401 22.78 -4.41 -7.76
C LYS A 401 24.19 -4.85 -8.14
#